data_23e183b5d2f8d44ec8ad292bf6f9c68b
#
_entry.id   23e183b5d2f8d44ec8ad292bf6f9c68b
#
_cell.length_a   1.000
_cell.length_b   1.000
_cell.length_c   1.000
_cell.angle_alpha   90.00
_cell.angle_beta   90.00
_cell.angle_gamma   90.00
#
_symmetry.space_group_name_H-M   'P 1'
#
loop_
_entity.id
_entity.type
_entity.pdbx_description
1 polymer ?
#
loop_
_entity_poly.entity_id
_entity_poly.type
_entity_poly.pdbx_seq_one_letter_code
_entity_poly.pdbx_strand_id
1 'polypeptide(L)'
;ATTLSGGEAQRVKISSELYRPHLEKTIYLLDEPTIGLHYEDVKKLIDILQKLVDKGNTVMLIEHNMDILKSVDYIIDIGPEGGSGGGKIVARGTPEEIAGSAQSYTGKYLKRVLKK
;
A
#
# COMPACT_ATOMS: atom_id res chain seq x y z
N ALA A 1 -7.90 -0.91 -22.18
CA ALA A 1 -7.08 -1.45 -21.11
C ALA A 1 -7.70 -2.73 -20.56
N THR A 2 -6.87 -3.71 -20.40
CA THR A 2 -7.33 -4.99 -19.89
C THR A 2 -7.60 -4.84 -18.41
N THR A 3 -8.80 -5.12 -17.99
CA THR A 3 -9.10 -5.18 -16.58
C THR A 3 -8.50 -6.46 -16.04
N LEU A 4 -7.45 -6.32 -15.22
CA LEU A 4 -6.88 -7.46 -14.55
C LEU A 4 -7.71 -7.75 -13.31
N SER A 5 -8.60 -8.71 -13.40
CA SER A 5 -9.36 -9.15 -12.25
C SER A 5 -8.54 -10.20 -11.50
N GLY A 6 -8.48 -10.02 -10.19
CA GLY A 6 -7.76 -10.94 -9.35
C GLY A 6 -6.31 -10.51 -9.07
N GLY A 7 -5.88 -10.77 -7.85
CA GLY A 7 -4.57 -10.37 -7.39
C GLY A 7 -3.43 -11.03 -8.15
N GLU A 8 -3.64 -12.25 -8.62
CA GLU A 8 -2.62 -12.99 -9.33
C GLU A 8 -2.23 -12.32 -10.65
N ALA A 9 -3.24 -11.92 -11.45
CA ALA A 9 -2.98 -11.25 -12.72
C ALA A 9 -2.31 -9.89 -12.49
N GLN A 10 -2.77 -9.15 -11.49
CA GLN A 10 -2.18 -7.87 -11.13
C GLN A 10 -0.73 -8.05 -10.70
N ARG A 11 -0.44 -9.08 -9.89
CA ARG A 11 0.91 -9.35 -9.43
C ARG A 11 1.85 -9.69 -10.58
N VAL A 12 1.37 -10.47 -11.57
CA VAL A 12 2.16 -10.79 -12.75
C VAL A 12 2.52 -9.53 -13.51
N LYS A 13 1.56 -8.64 -13.71
CA LYS A 13 1.79 -7.40 -14.43
C LYS A 13 2.79 -6.50 -13.68
N ILE A 14 2.65 -6.36 -12.38
CA ILE A 14 3.57 -5.56 -11.57
C ILE A 14 4.96 -6.17 -11.61
N SER A 15 5.05 -7.49 -11.52
CA SER A 15 6.33 -8.18 -11.56
C SER A 15 7.06 -7.93 -12.89
N SER A 16 6.33 -7.88 -14.00
CA SER A 16 6.93 -7.63 -15.30
C SER A 16 7.55 -6.23 -15.40
N GLU A 17 7.03 -5.27 -14.62
CA GLU A 17 7.59 -3.92 -14.61
C GLU A 17 8.99 -3.85 -14.01
N LEU A 18 9.34 -4.80 -13.15
CA LEU A 18 10.68 -4.86 -12.57
C LEU A 18 11.75 -5.10 -13.62
N TYR A 19 11.42 -5.83 -14.65
CA TYR A 19 12.37 -6.23 -15.68
C TYR A 19 12.30 -5.36 -16.92
N ARG A 20 11.41 -4.37 -16.88
CA ARG A 20 11.24 -3.46 -18.01
C ARG A 20 12.40 -2.47 -18.07
N PRO A 21 13.12 -2.39 -19.18
CA PRO A 21 14.20 -1.42 -19.31
C PRO A 21 13.63 -0.04 -19.62
N HIS A 22 13.44 0.77 -18.60
CA HIS A 22 13.04 2.16 -18.79
C HIS A 22 13.94 3.07 -17.98
N LEU A 23 14.23 4.22 -18.56
CA LEU A 23 15.13 5.19 -17.95
C LEU A 23 14.39 6.21 -17.08
N GLU A 24 13.10 6.31 -17.28
CA GLU A 24 12.28 7.31 -16.58
C GLU A 24 11.68 6.76 -15.30
N LYS A 25 11.60 7.62 -14.29
CA LYS A 25 10.94 7.27 -13.05
C LYS A 25 9.44 7.18 -13.30
N THR A 26 8.80 6.19 -12.71
CA THR A 26 7.40 5.90 -12.92
C THR A 26 6.65 5.96 -11.61
N ILE A 27 5.39 6.41 -11.67
CA ILE A 27 4.47 6.35 -10.54
C ILE A 27 3.50 5.21 -10.82
N TYR A 28 3.44 4.26 -9.89
CA TYR A 28 2.51 3.15 -9.96
C TYR A 28 1.36 3.40 -9.00
N LEU A 29 0.14 3.41 -9.52
CA LEU A 29 -1.07 3.58 -8.72
C LEU A 29 -1.79 2.25 -8.65
N LEU A 30 -1.97 1.72 -7.45
CA LEU A 30 -2.59 0.42 -7.23
C LEU A 30 -3.74 0.55 -6.26
N ASP A 31 -4.89 0.02 -6.64
CA ASP A 31 -6.10 0.07 -5.83
C ASP A 31 -6.35 -1.30 -5.22
N GLU A 32 -6.16 -1.40 -3.92
CA GLU A 32 -6.36 -2.60 -3.12
C GLU A 32 -5.74 -3.86 -3.74
N PRO A 33 -4.43 -3.84 -4.03
CA PRO A 33 -3.80 -4.96 -4.74
C PRO A 33 -3.73 -6.26 -3.96
N THR A 34 -4.08 -6.24 -2.67
CA THR A 34 -4.05 -7.46 -1.84
C THR A 34 -5.38 -8.19 -1.78
N ILE A 35 -6.45 -7.66 -2.39
CA ILE A 35 -7.74 -8.32 -2.38
C ILE A 35 -7.62 -9.73 -2.94
N GLY A 36 -8.10 -10.71 -2.18
CA GLY A 36 -8.09 -12.10 -2.61
C GLY A 36 -6.76 -12.82 -2.48
N LEU A 37 -5.72 -12.15 -2.01
CA LEU A 37 -4.41 -12.77 -1.85
C LEU A 37 -4.28 -13.45 -0.48
N HIS A 38 -3.62 -14.61 -0.48
CA HIS A 38 -3.19 -15.24 0.76
C HIS A 38 -2.00 -14.49 1.34
N TYR A 39 -1.75 -14.70 2.61
CA TYR A 39 -0.66 -14.04 3.33
C TYR A 39 0.69 -14.17 2.62
N GLU A 40 1.01 -15.37 2.13
CA GLU A 40 2.27 -15.61 1.40
C GLU A 40 2.36 -14.77 0.12
N ASP A 41 1.25 -14.60 -0.57
CA ASP A 41 1.21 -13.79 -1.78
C ASP A 41 1.32 -12.30 -1.47
N VAL A 42 0.78 -11.86 -0.34
CA VAL A 42 0.92 -10.48 0.11
C VAL A 42 2.39 -10.17 0.36
N LYS A 43 3.12 -11.10 0.99
CA LYS A 43 4.56 -10.91 1.23
C LYS A 43 5.34 -10.79 -0.06
N LYS A 44 5.00 -11.61 -1.05
CA LYS A 44 5.64 -11.54 -2.37
C LYS A 44 5.36 -10.23 -3.06
N LEU A 45 4.13 -9.74 -2.95
CA LEU A 45 3.75 -8.45 -3.52
C LEU A 45 4.55 -7.31 -2.87
N ILE A 46 4.66 -7.31 -1.55
CA ILE A 46 5.43 -6.31 -0.83
C ILE A 46 6.87 -6.27 -1.33
N ASP A 47 7.47 -7.45 -1.51
CA ASP A 47 8.84 -7.56 -2.01
C ASP A 47 8.99 -6.95 -3.40
N ILE A 48 8.05 -7.25 -4.30
CA ILE A 48 8.05 -6.71 -5.66
C ILE A 48 7.93 -5.19 -5.62
N LEU A 49 7.00 -4.66 -4.83
CA LEU A 49 6.79 -3.22 -4.73
C LEU A 49 8.02 -2.52 -4.15
N GLN A 50 8.65 -3.12 -3.16
CA GLN A 50 9.86 -2.55 -2.58
C GLN A 50 11.00 -2.49 -3.61
N LYS A 51 11.12 -3.51 -4.44
CA LYS A 51 12.13 -3.51 -5.51
C LYS A 51 11.87 -2.43 -6.53
N LEU A 52 10.60 -2.15 -6.86
CA LEU A 52 10.25 -1.05 -7.75
C LEU A 52 10.67 0.30 -7.15
N VAL A 53 10.40 0.49 -5.87
CA VAL A 53 10.79 1.70 -5.16
C VAL A 53 12.31 1.84 -5.13
N ASP A 54 13.02 0.77 -4.89
CA ASP A 54 14.49 0.78 -4.83
C ASP A 54 15.11 1.17 -6.17
N LYS A 55 14.42 0.93 -7.26
CA LYS A 55 14.85 1.39 -8.59
C LYS A 55 14.57 2.86 -8.83
N GLY A 56 13.98 3.55 -7.87
CA GLY A 56 13.71 4.98 -7.95
C GLY A 56 12.30 5.34 -8.39
N ASN A 57 11.40 4.37 -8.41
CA ASN A 57 9.99 4.61 -8.74
C ASN A 57 9.20 4.96 -7.48
N THR A 58 8.00 5.50 -7.69
CA THR A 58 7.07 5.79 -6.60
C THR A 58 5.87 4.85 -6.72
N VAL A 59 5.48 4.26 -5.60
CA VAL A 59 4.31 3.39 -5.55
C VAL A 59 3.29 4.02 -4.61
N MET A 60 2.07 4.21 -5.11
CA MET A 60 0.97 4.73 -4.31
C MET A 60 -0.12 3.66 -4.25
N LEU A 61 -0.54 3.32 -3.05
CA LEU A 61 -1.50 2.26 -2.82
C LEU A 61 -2.74 2.78 -2.10
N ILE A 62 -3.89 2.25 -2.48
CA ILE A 62 -5.09 2.34 -1.66
C ILE A 62 -5.18 0.99 -0.99
N GLU A 63 -5.10 0.92 0.35
CA GLU A 63 -5.00 -0.34 1.05
C GLU A 63 -5.60 -0.31 2.45
N HIS A 64 -6.01 -1.49 2.91
CA HIS A 64 -6.47 -1.72 4.27
C HIS A 64 -5.71 -2.86 4.93
N ASN A 65 -4.89 -3.57 4.18
CA ASN A 65 -4.13 -4.71 4.68
C ASN A 65 -3.00 -4.23 5.60
N MET A 66 -3.00 -4.70 6.84
CA MET A 66 -2.03 -4.26 7.85
C MET A 66 -0.60 -4.69 7.54
N ASP A 67 -0.42 -5.81 6.85
CA ASP A 67 0.92 -6.24 6.47
C ASP A 67 1.54 -5.29 5.44
N ILE A 68 0.73 -4.78 4.53
CA ILE A 68 1.18 -3.74 3.60
C ILE A 68 1.43 -2.44 4.37
N LEU A 69 0.47 -2.01 5.17
CA LEU A 69 0.54 -0.71 5.85
C LEU A 69 1.72 -0.60 6.79
N LYS A 70 2.10 -1.67 7.47
CA LYS A 70 3.27 -1.64 8.34
C LYS A 70 4.59 -1.59 7.57
N SER A 71 4.56 -1.90 6.27
CA SER A 71 5.76 -2.01 5.43
C SER A 71 5.99 -0.81 4.54
N VAL A 72 5.04 0.13 4.45
CA VAL A 72 5.19 1.30 3.60
C VAL A 72 6.03 2.38 4.28
N ASP A 73 6.50 3.33 3.47
CA ASP A 73 7.31 4.43 3.99
C ASP A 73 6.47 5.56 4.57
N TYR A 74 5.27 5.76 4.01
CA TYR A 74 4.43 6.89 4.38
C TYR A 74 2.97 6.53 4.20
N ILE A 75 2.14 6.95 5.15
CA ILE A 75 0.70 6.70 5.12
C ILE A 75 -0.04 8.03 5.18
N ILE A 76 -1.10 8.12 4.36
CA ILE A 76 -2.06 9.20 4.46
C ILE A 76 -3.39 8.55 4.83
N ASP A 77 -3.84 8.82 6.04
CA ASP A 77 -5.08 8.24 6.57
C ASP A 77 -6.23 9.20 6.34
N ILE A 78 -7.20 8.75 5.58
CA ILE A 78 -8.36 9.55 5.21
C ILE A 78 -9.59 8.95 5.87
N GLY A 79 -10.34 9.78 6.52
CA GLY A 79 -11.51 9.27 7.19
C GLY A 79 -12.18 10.33 8.05
N PRO A 80 -12.92 9.87 9.07
CA PRO A 80 -13.20 8.48 9.38
C PRO A 80 -14.23 7.82 8.48
N GLU A 81 -15.02 8.62 7.74
CA GLU A 81 -16.10 8.11 6.92
C GLU A 81 -16.00 8.63 5.49
N GLY A 82 -16.62 7.91 4.56
CA GLY A 82 -16.73 8.39 3.19
C GLY A 82 -17.84 9.42 3.07
N GLY A 83 -17.99 9.97 1.86
CA GLY A 83 -19.03 10.92 1.57
C GLY A 83 -18.78 12.31 2.15
N SER A 84 -19.86 13.07 2.39
CA SER A 84 -19.75 14.46 2.85
C SER A 84 -19.17 14.60 4.25
N GLY A 85 -19.28 13.56 5.08
CA GLY A 85 -18.73 13.55 6.42
C GLY A 85 -17.29 13.05 6.50
N GLY A 86 -16.73 12.59 5.37
CA GLY A 86 -15.40 12.02 5.32
C GLY A 86 -14.50 12.71 4.32
N GLY A 87 -13.45 12.01 3.92
CA GLY A 87 -12.55 12.52 2.89
C GLY A 87 -11.52 13.52 3.39
N LYS A 88 -11.43 13.69 4.70
CA LYS A 88 -10.41 14.57 5.30
C LYS A 88 -9.22 13.75 5.77
N ILE A 89 -8.06 14.35 5.68
CA ILE A 89 -6.85 13.71 6.21
C ILE A 89 -6.91 13.82 7.74
N VAL A 90 -6.96 12.66 8.41
CA VAL A 90 -6.99 12.60 9.88
C VAL A 90 -5.59 12.42 10.46
N ALA A 91 -4.67 11.82 9.69
CA ALA A 91 -3.29 11.64 10.11
C ALA A 91 -2.44 11.36 8.88
N ARG A 92 -1.15 11.68 8.96
CA ARG A 92 -0.18 11.35 7.90
C ARG A 92 1.19 11.20 8.54
N GLY A 93 2.00 10.35 7.95
CA GLY A 93 3.35 10.10 8.44
C GLY A 93 3.79 8.68 8.19
N THR A 94 4.88 8.30 8.83
CA THR A 94 5.36 6.93 8.81
C THR A 94 4.36 6.02 9.53
N PRO A 95 4.43 4.68 9.31
CA PRO A 95 3.57 3.77 10.06
C PRO A 95 3.67 3.98 11.58
N GLU A 96 4.86 4.24 12.09
CA GLU A 96 5.09 4.49 13.51
C GLU A 96 4.38 5.76 13.99
N GLU A 97 4.43 6.81 13.19
CA GLU A 97 3.74 8.06 13.50
C GLU A 97 2.23 7.89 13.49
N ILE A 98 1.71 7.14 12.50
CA ILE A 98 0.28 6.86 12.42
C ILE A 98 -0.17 6.02 13.61
N ALA A 99 0.63 5.03 14.02
CA ALA A 99 0.33 4.20 15.19
C ALA A 99 0.21 5.03 16.46
N GLY A 100 0.93 6.13 16.53
CA GLY A 100 0.88 7.06 17.68
C GLY A 100 -0.26 8.07 17.61
N SER A 101 -1.01 8.11 16.51
CA SER A 101 -2.07 9.09 16.35
C SER A 101 -3.37 8.62 17.01
N ALA A 102 -3.86 9.38 17.98
CA ALA A 102 -5.09 9.05 18.70
C ALA A 102 -6.33 9.14 17.81
N GLN A 103 -6.26 9.89 16.72
CA GLN A 103 -7.39 10.12 15.84
C GLN A 103 -7.50 9.10 14.71
N SER A 104 -6.51 8.26 14.54
CA SER A 104 -6.45 7.31 13.43
C SER A 104 -6.95 5.93 13.84
N TYR A 105 -8.00 5.45 13.17
CA TYR A 105 -8.42 4.05 13.34
C TYR A 105 -7.37 3.10 12.82
N THR A 106 -6.77 3.44 11.70
CA THR A 106 -5.66 2.67 11.14
C THR A 106 -4.52 2.59 12.14
N GLY A 107 -4.25 3.69 12.82
CA GLY A 107 -3.21 3.74 13.85
C GLY A 107 -3.43 2.76 14.99
N LYS A 108 -4.67 2.55 15.39
CA LYS A 108 -4.98 1.58 16.44
C LYS A 108 -4.58 0.16 16.06
N TYR A 109 -4.84 -0.21 14.81
CA TYR A 109 -4.50 -1.54 14.33
C TYR A 109 -2.99 -1.67 14.06
N LEU A 110 -2.38 -0.62 13.52
CA LEU A 110 -0.92 -0.60 13.30
C LEU A 110 -0.16 -0.75 14.59
N LYS A 111 -0.63 -0.13 15.65
CA LYS A 111 0.01 -0.23 16.96
C LYS A 111 0.15 -1.68 17.41
N ARG A 112 -0.82 -2.52 17.08
CA ARG A 112 -0.81 -3.95 17.44
C ARG A 112 0.21 -4.72 16.61
N VAL A 113 0.35 -4.43 15.32
CA VAL A 113 1.22 -5.19 14.44
C VAL A 113 2.67 -4.70 14.45
N LEU A 114 2.89 -3.43 14.81
CA LEU A 114 4.24 -2.88 14.96
C LEU A 114 4.87 -3.25 16.31
N LYS A 115 4.03 -3.57 17.27
CA LYS A 115 4.48 -3.92 18.61
C LYS A 115 4.86 -5.39 18.65
N LYS A 116 6.11 -5.64 18.83
CA LYS A 116 6.59 -7.00 19.01
C LYS A 116 7.33 -7.12 20.32
#